data_239d1fb7dea08c145735277d6a7c9385
#
_entry.id   239d1fb7dea08c145735277d6a7c9385
#
_cell.length_a   1.000
_cell.length_b   1.000
_cell.length_c   1.000
_cell.angle_alpha   90.00
_cell.angle_beta   90.00
_cell.angle_gamma   90.00
#
_symmetry.space_group_name_H-M   'P 1'
#
loop_
_entity.id
_entity.type
_entity.pdbx_description
1 polymer ?
#
loop_
_entity_poly.entity_id
_entity_poly.type
_entity_poly.pdbx_seq_one_letter_code
_entity_poly.pdbx_strand_id
1 'polypeptide(L)'
;FVYALLLVTSVGGMAGRIWTVESSLGETPLLSANDRSRWATIRALVDHGTFALDDIIFRDRAQTKRDREWYSIDMVRHRGRDGVEHFYSSKPPLPTVIMAAGYWCLQKLTGATLADRPFYVVRCLLLAANVLPLAVYFWLMFRLIERYGRTDGGRLLVAAGAVYGTFLT
;
A
#
# COMPACT_ATOMS: atom_id res chain seq x y z
N PHE A 1 24.88 18.32 -2.72
CA PHE A 1 24.85 17.75 -1.36
C PHE A 1 23.47 17.92 -0.70
N VAL A 2 22.91 19.14 -0.65
CA VAL A 2 21.63 19.42 0.04
C VAL A 2 20.46 18.64 -0.54
N TYR A 3 20.32 18.56 -1.86
CA TYR A 3 19.24 17.77 -2.48
C TYR A 3 19.32 16.28 -2.15
N ALA A 4 20.53 15.73 -2.08
CA ALA A 4 20.72 14.35 -1.66
C ALA A 4 20.28 14.14 -0.20
N LEU A 5 20.59 15.07 0.69
CA LEU A 5 20.14 15.04 2.08
C LEU A 5 18.62 15.11 2.19
N LEU A 6 17.98 16.04 1.48
CA LEU A 6 16.53 16.19 1.43
C LEU A 6 15.86 14.92 0.89
N LEU A 7 16.40 14.33 -0.18
CA LEU A 7 15.90 13.07 -0.73
C LEU A 7 15.99 11.93 0.29
N VAL A 8 17.18 11.75 0.89
CA VAL A 8 17.43 10.66 1.85
C VAL A 8 16.55 10.78 3.09
N THR A 9 16.37 11.98 3.64
CA THR A 9 15.53 12.19 4.82
C THR A 9 14.05 11.91 4.51
N SER A 10 13.56 12.35 3.37
CA SER A 10 12.16 12.13 2.96
C SER A 10 11.88 10.66 2.63
N VAL A 11 12.66 10.09 1.72
CA VAL A 11 12.51 8.69 1.29
C VAL A 11 12.77 7.74 2.46
N GLY A 12 13.81 8.02 3.26
CA GLY A 12 14.14 7.25 4.46
C GLY A 12 13.05 7.31 5.52
N GLY A 13 12.47 8.49 5.75
CA GLY A 13 11.32 8.66 6.66
C GLY A 13 10.10 7.83 6.23
N MET A 14 9.73 7.91 4.95
CA MET A 14 8.63 7.10 4.40
C MET A 14 8.93 5.59 4.48
N ALA A 15 10.11 5.17 4.08
CA ALA A 15 10.52 3.77 4.15
C ALA A 15 10.52 3.26 5.61
N GLY A 16 11.04 4.04 6.54
CA GLY A 16 11.03 3.74 7.97
C GLY A 16 9.61 3.57 8.51
N ARG A 17 8.70 4.46 8.13
CA ARG A 17 7.29 4.36 8.52
C ARG A 17 6.62 3.10 7.96
N ILE A 18 6.83 2.76 6.69
CA ILE A 18 6.33 1.52 6.10
C ILE A 18 6.88 0.30 6.85
N TRP A 19 8.14 0.36 7.28
CA TRP A 19 8.81 -0.76 7.94
C TRP A 19 8.33 -0.99 9.37
N THR A 20 7.96 0.07 10.09
CA THR A 20 7.59 0.01 11.52
C THR A 20 6.10 -0.20 11.78
N VAL A 21 5.24 -0.07 10.74
CA VAL A 21 3.79 -0.26 10.92
C VAL A 21 3.46 -1.73 11.17
N GLU A 22 2.62 -1.95 12.20
CA GLU A 22 2.08 -3.25 12.59
C GLU A 22 0.61 -3.11 12.98
N SER A 23 -0.17 -4.19 12.80
CA SER A 23 -1.55 -4.28 13.28
C SER A 23 -1.58 -4.36 14.81
N SER A 24 -2.76 -4.17 15.40
CA SER A 24 -2.95 -4.30 16.86
C SER A 24 -2.65 -5.70 17.41
N LEU A 25 -2.70 -6.73 16.56
CA LEU A 25 -2.38 -8.12 16.93
C LEU A 25 -0.94 -8.51 16.56
N GLY A 26 -0.22 -7.66 15.81
CA GLY A 26 1.16 -7.90 15.41
C GLY A 26 1.35 -8.98 14.32
N GLU A 27 0.28 -9.45 13.70
CA GLU A 27 0.34 -10.53 12.69
C GLU A 27 0.45 -10.00 11.26
N THR A 28 0.07 -8.74 11.02
CA THR A 28 0.12 -8.09 9.70
C THR A 28 0.55 -6.62 9.82
N PRO A 29 1.05 -5.99 8.74
CA PRO A 29 1.32 -4.56 8.71
C PRO A 29 0.08 -3.72 8.32
N LEU A 30 -1.14 -4.20 8.61
CA LEU A 30 -2.40 -3.59 8.22
C LEU A 30 -3.01 -2.80 9.37
N LEU A 31 -2.75 -1.50 9.40
CA LEU A 31 -3.10 -0.66 10.54
C LEU A 31 -4.59 -0.34 10.61
N SER A 32 -5.21 -0.01 9.48
CA SER A 32 -6.58 0.50 9.42
C SER A 32 -7.58 -0.50 8.83
N ALA A 33 -8.87 -0.25 9.08
CA ALA A 33 -9.97 -0.96 8.44
C ALA A 33 -9.90 -0.86 6.90
N ASN A 34 -9.51 0.32 6.39
CA ASN A 34 -9.30 0.56 4.96
C ASN A 34 -8.21 -0.32 4.37
N ASP A 35 -7.08 -0.45 5.08
CA ASP A 35 -5.95 -1.26 4.63
C ASP A 35 -6.37 -2.73 4.56
N ARG A 36 -6.96 -3.25 5.62
CA ARG A 36 -7.45 -4.64 5.67
C ARG A 36 -8.39 -4.96 4.53
N SER A 37 -9.37 -4.10 4.27
CA SER A 37 -10.32 -4.29 3.18
C SER A 37 -9.65 -4.34 1.80
N ARG A 38 -8.68 -3.43 1.53
CA ARG A 38 -7.94 -3.40 0.27
C ARG A 38 -7.01 -4.60 0.12
N TRP A 39 -6.23 -4.92 1.15
CA TRP A 39 -5.27 -6.02 1.11
C TRP A 39 -5.96 -7.39 1.08
N ALA A 40 -7.11 -7.54 1.74
CA ALA A 40 -7.96 -8.72 1.57
C ALA A 40 -8.40 -8.90 0.11
N THR A 41 -8.78 -7.80 -0.57
CA THR A 41 -9.15 -7.85 -1.99
C THR A 41 -7.96 -8.17 -2.89
N ILE A 42 -6.78 -7.61 -2.62
CA ILE A 42 -5.53 -7.93 -3.35
C ILE A 42 -5.25 -9.43 -3.24
N ARG A 43 -5.35 -9.97 -2.03
CA ARG A 43 -5.15 -11.40 -1.77
C ARG A 43 -6.20 -12.26 -2.48
N ALA A 44 -7.48 -11.93 -2.39
CA ALA A 44 -8.57 -12.67 -3.02
C ALA A 44 -8.43 -12.70 -4.55
N LEU A 45 -8.03 -11.58 -5.17
CA LEU A 45 -7.79 -11.49 -6.61
C LEU A 45 -6.66 -12.41 -7.09
N VAL A 46 -5.56 -12.47 -6.37
CA VAL A 46 -4.38 -13.24 -6.80
C VAL A 46 -4.48 -14.70 -6.39
N ASP A 47 -4.91 -14.98 -5.16
CA ASP A 47 -4.93 -16.34 -4.62
C ASP A 47 -6.17 -17.13 -5.09
N HIS A 48 -7.32 -16.44 -5.32
CA HIS A 48 -8.61 -17.08 -5.66
C HIS A 48 -9.25 -16.59 -6.96
N GLY A 49 -8.71 -15.55 -7.62
CA GLY A 49 -9.25 -15.01 -8.87
C GLY A 49 -10.60 -14.32 -8.73
N THR A 50 -10.96 -13.85 -7.55
CA THR A 50 -12.26 -13.25 -7.24
C THR A 50 -12.13 -11.96 -6.44
N PHE A 51 -13.17 -11.10 -6.51
CA PHE A 51 -13.33 -9.95 -5.62
C PHE A 51 -14.08 -10.29 -4.33
N ALA A 52 -14.68 -11.49 -4.23
CA ALA A 52 -15.33 -11.96 -3.00
C ALA A 52 -14.28 -12.25 -1.93
N LEU A 53 -14.56 -11.82 -0.71
CA LEU A 53 -13.61 -11.82 0.41
C LEU A 53 -13.85 -12.97 1.41
N ASP A 54 -14.92 -13.74 1.23
CA ASP A 54 -15.40 -14.71 2.22
C ASP A 54 -14.31 -15.67 2.66
N ASP A 55 -13.55 -16.24 1.72
CA ASP A 55 -12.47 -17.20 2.01
C ASP A 55 -11.24 -16.58 2.71
N ILE A 56 -11.15 -15.24 2.71
CA ILE A 56 -10.05 -14.51 3.36
C ILE A 56 -10.44 -14.06 4.76
N ILE A 57 -11.68 -13.56 4.91
CA ILE A 57 -12.14 -12.91 6.14
C ILE A 57 -12.77 -13.84 7.15
N PHE A 58 -13.10 -15.08 6.74
CA PHE A 58 -13.60 -16.12 7.63
C PHE A 58 -12.62 -17.29 7.71
N ARG A 59 -12.44 -17.83 8.92
CA ARG A 59 -11.60 -19.01 9.17
C ARG A 59 -12.32 -20.33 8.91
N ASP A 60 -13.64 -20.26 8.74
CA ASP A 60 -14.49 -21.43 8.53
C ASP A 60 -15.49 -21.19 7.39
N ARG A 61 -15.82 -22.25 6.66
CA ARG A 61 -16.78 -22.20 5.55
C ARG A 61 -18.20 -21.82 5.97
N ALA A 62 -18.54 -22.02 7.25
CA ALA A 62 -19.82 -21.62 7.81
C ALA A 62 -19.92 -20.10 8.11
N GLN A 63 -18.84 -19.34 7.85
CA GLN A 63 -18.75 -17.89 8.08
C GLN A 63 -19.05 -17.47 9.54
N THR A 64 -18.78 -18.35 10.50
CA THR A 64 -19.05 -18.10 11.92
C THR A 64 -17.85 -17.47 12.63
N LYS A 65 -16.62 -17.79 12.19
CA LYS A 65 -15.37 -17.31 12.79
C LYS A 65 -14.67 -16.31 11.89
N ARG A 66 -14.74 -15.02 12.26
CA ARG A 66 -14.03 -13.95 11.57
C ARG A 66 -12.53 -14.04 11.81
N ASP A 67 -11.76 -13.86 10.75
CA ASP A 67 -10.32 -13.64 10.88
C ASP A 67 -10.06 -12.20 11.31
N ARG A 68 -9.52 -12.00 12.51
CA ARG A 68 -9.33 -10.66 13.11
C ARG A 68 -8.35 -9.79 12.34
N GLU A 69 -7.38 -10.39 11.65
CA GLU A 69 -6.37 -9.66 10.88
C GLU A 69 -6.90 -9.20 9.53
N TRP A 70 -7.80 -9.98 8.92
CA TRP A 70 -8.32 -9.70 7.58
C TRP A 70 -9.73 -9.12 7.57
N TYR A 71 -10.53 -9.40 8.60
CA TYR A 71 -11.88 -8.85 8.69
C TYR A 71 -11.87 -7.34 8.95
N SER A 72 -12.72 -6.62 8.24
CA SER A 72 -12.85 -5.17 8.33
C SER A 72 -14.31 -4.74 8.32
N ILE A 73 -14.61 -3.59 8.95
CA ILE A 73 -15.91 -2.94 8.85
C ILE A 73 -16.15 -2.26 7.49
N ASP A 74 -15.07 -2.03 6.71
CA ASP A 74 -15.10 -1.41 5.38
C ASP A 74 -15.42 -2.42 4.27
N MET A 75 -16.42 -3.24 4.50
CA MET A 75 -16.91 -4.26 3.57
C MET A 75 -18.41 -4.11 3.39
N VAL A 76 -18.87 -4.45 2.19
CA VAL A 76 -20.28 -4.45 1.82
C VAL A 76 -20.71 -5.87 1.42
N ARG A 77 -21.96 -6.22 1.73
CA ARG A 77 -22.57 -7.43 1.20
C ARG A 77 -23.27 -7.13 -0.12
N HIS A 78 -23.02 -7.98 -1.09
CA HIS A 78 -23.68 -7.89 -2.38
C HIS A 78 -23.90 -9.30 -2.95
N ARG A 79 -24.99 -9.50 -3.69
CA ARG A 79 -25.27 -10.76 -4.36
C ARG A 79 -24.33 -10.94 -5.54
N GLY A 80 -23.58 -12.04 -5.52
CA GLY A 80 -22.68 -12.45 -6.60
C GLY A 80 -23.44 -12.95 -7.85
N ARG A 81 -22.67 -13.29 -8.89
CA ARG A 81 -23.23 -13.90 -10.11
C ARG A 81 -23.81 -15.29 -9.89
N ASP A 82 -23.37 -15.98 -8.86
CA ASP A 82 -23.87 -17.27 -8.37
C ASP A 82 -25.18 -17.18 -7.60
N GLY A 83 -25.71 -15.97 -7.38
CA GLY A 83 -26.92 -15.71 -6.63
C GLY A 83 -26.74 -15.73 -5.10
N VAL A 84 -25.52 -15.97 -4.60
CA VAL A 84 -25.19 -15.98 -3.18
C VAL A 84 -24.68 -14.57 -2.74
N GLU A 85 -24.92 -14.21 -1.49
CA GLU A 85 -24.39 -12.99 -0.91
C GLU A 85 -22.94 -13.18 -0.47
N HIS A 86 -22.05 -12.33 -0.97
CA HIS A 86 -20.64 -12.30 -0.64
C HIS A 86 -20.23 -10.96 -0.06
N PHE A 87 -19.11 -10.94 0.66
CA PHE A 87 -18.47 -9.73 1.11
C PHE A 87 -17.52 -9.19 0.04
N TYR A 88 -17.57 -7.87 -0.17
CA TYR A 88 -16.71 -7.13 -1.07
C TYR A 88 -16.13 -5.91 -0.37
N SER A 89 -14.97 -5.43 -0.83
CA SER A 89 -14.44 -4.15 -0.36
C SER A 89 -15.34 -2.99 -0.80
N SER A 90 -15.58 -2.04 0.09
CA SER A 90 -16.27 -0.78 -0.23
C SER A 90 -15.37 0.24 -0.96
N LYS A 91 -14.10 -0.11 -1.23
CA LYS A 91 -13.10 0.82 -1.76
C LYS A 91 -12.98 0.76 -3.29
N PRO A 92 -12.56 1.88 -3.94
CA PRO A 92 -12.35 1.90 -5.37
C PRO A 92 -11.41 0.78 -5.84
N PRO A 93 -11.77 0.00 -6.88
CA PRO A 93 -11.05 -1.21 -7.27
C PRO A 93 -9.72 -0.93 -8.00
N LEU A 94 -9.58 0.21 -8.70
CA LEU A 94 -8.42 0.46 -9.55
C LEU A 94 -7.06 0.38 -8.84
N PRO A 95 -6.83 1.08 -7.69
CA PRO A 95 -5.58 0.94 -6.95
C PRO A 95 -5.34 -0.50 -6.48
N THR A 96 -6.41 -1.20 -6.08
CA THR A 96 -6.36 -2.58 -5.62
C THR A 96 -5.92 -3.54 -6.72
N VAL A 97 -6.43 -3.37 -7.95
CA VAL A 97 -6.05 -4.18 -9.12
C VAL A 97 -4.59 -3.94 -9.50
N ILE A 98 -4.12 -2.69 -9.49
CA ILE A 98 -2.70 -2.36 -9.75
C ILE A 98 -1.79 -3.05 -8.72
N MET A 99 -2.15 -2.97 -7.44
CA MET A 99 -1.38 -3.63 -6.37
C MET A 99 -1.46 -5.15 -6.46
N ALA A 100 -2.60 -5.71 -6.89
CA ALA A 100 -2.76 -7.15 -7.12
C ALA A 100 -1.83 -7.64 -8.25
N ALA A 101 -1.68 -6.87 -9.33
CA ALA A 101 -0.71 -7.17 -10.38
C ALA A 101 0.73 -7.19 -9.83
N GLY A 102 1.11 -6.20 -9.01
CA GLY A 102 2.40 -6.18 -8.31
C GLY A 102 2.58 -7.38 -7.38
N TYR A 103 1.55 -7.75 -6.62
CA TYR A 103 1.57 -8.93 -5.76
C TYR A 103 1.73 -10.23 -6.56
N TRP A 104 1.01 -10.39 -7.65
CA TRP A 104 1.15 -11.54 -8.53
C TRP A 104 2.58 -11.68 -9.06
N CYS A 105 3.18 -10.57 -9.53
CA CYS A 105 4.59 -10.58 -9.96
C CYS A 105 5.54 -10.97 -8.82
N LEU A 106 5.38 -10.38 -7.63
CA LEU A 106 6.22 -10.68 -6.47
C LEU A 106 6.09 -12.15 -6.06
N GLN A 107 4.87 -12.69 -6.02
CA GLN A 107 4.60 -14.09 -5.71
C GLN A 107 5.27 -15.03 -6.72
N LYS A 108 5.21 -14.72 -8.03
CA LYS A 108 5.87 -15.51 -9.06
C LYS A 108 7.39 -15.50 -8.95
N LEU A 109 7.97 -14.37 -8.54
CA LEU A 109 9.42 -14.22 -8.42
C LEU A 109 9.98 -14.83 -7.12
N THR A 110 9.25 -14.74 -6.02
CA THR A 110 9.77 -15.09 -4.69
C THR A 110 9.09 -16.29 -4.04
N GLY A 111 7.92 -16.69 -4.53
CA GLY A 111 7.07 -17.69 -3.89
C GLY A 111 6.37 -17.21 -2.59
N ALA A 112 6.63 -15.96 -2.15
CA ALA A 112 6.04 -15.44 -0.93
C ALA A 112 4.57 -15.07 -1.14
N THR A 113 3.70 -15.50 -0.21
CA THR A 113 2.27 -15.20 -0.25
C THR A 113 1.85 -14.24 0.88
N LEU A 114 0.73 -13.56 0.70
CA LEU A 114 0.11 -12.75 1.76
C LEU A 114 -0.40 -13.60 2.94
N ALA A 115 -0.63 -14.89 2.71
CA ALA A 115 -0.99 -15.83 3.76
C ALA A 115 0.18 -16.17 4.69
N ASP A 116 1.34 -16.45 4.09
CA ASP A 116 2.51 -16.97 4.82
C ASP A 116 3.44 -15.86 5.31
N ARG A 117 3.61 -14.79 4.51
CA ARG A 117 4.57 -13.71 4.77
C ARG A 117 3.97 -12.32 4.54
N PRO A 118 2.90 -11.94 5.27
CA PRO A 118 2.19 -10.69 5.03
C PRO A 118 3.10 -9.45 5.16
N PHE A 119 3.97 -9.42 6.17
CA PHE A 119 4.91 -8.31 6.36
C PHE A 119 5.84 -8.10 5.17
N TYR A 120 6.43 -9.17 4.67
CA TYR A 120 7.35 -9.09 3.54
C TYR A 120 6.64 -8.59 2.28
N VAL A 121 5.53 -9.22 1.92
CA VAL A 121 4.78 -8.89 0.70
C VAL A 121 4.25 -7.46 0.74
N VAL A 122 3.57 -7.07 1.83
CA VAL A 122 2.99 -5.73 1.97
C VAL A 122 4.07 -4.66 1.97
N ARG A 123 5.15 -4.83 2.73
CA ARG A 123 6.24 -3.87 2.81
C ARG A 123 6.97 -3.70 1.48
N CYS A 124 7.29 -4.78 0.78
CA CYS A 124 7.89 -4.71 -0.56
C CYS A 124 7.01 -3.94 -1.54
N LEU A 125 5.71 -4.24 -1.59
CA LEU A 125 4.79 -3.58 -2.50
C LEU A 125 4.56 -2.11 -2.13
N LEU A 126 4.44 -1.79 -0.84
CA LEU A 126 4.30 -0.40 -0.39
C LEU A 126 5.57 0.41 -0.67
N LEU A 127 6.76 -0.17 -0.46
CA LEU A 127 8.02 0.49 -0.84
C LEU A 127 8.07 0.75 -2.34
N ALA A 128 7.75 -0.24 -3.17
CA ALA A 128 7.72 -0.05 -4.62
C ALA A 128 6.69 1.00 -5.06
N ALA A 129 5.47 0.96 -4.52
CA ALA A 129 4.39 1.84 -4.92
C ALA A 129 4.52 3.29 -4.40
N ASN A 130 5.24 3.51 -3.30
CA ASN A 130 5.37 4.85 -2.71
C ASN A 130 6.77 5.44 -2.91
N VAL A 131 7.83 4.66 -2.65
CA VAL A 131 9.20 5.18 -2.67
C VAL A 131 9.68 5.43 -4.10
N LEU A 132 9.39 4.55 -5.06
CA LEU A 132 9.81 4.76 -6.45
C LEU A 132 9.19 6.02 -7.09
N PRO A 133 7.86 6.22 -7.06
CA PRO A 133 7.27 7.45 -7.59
C PRO A 133 7.76 8.71 -6.86
N LEU A 134 7.95 8.64 -5.54
CA LEU A 134 8.46 9.75 -4.75
C LEU A 134 9.90 10.11 -5.16
N ALA A 135 10.76 9.14 -5.35
CA ALA A 135 12.13 9.36 -5.81
C ALA A 135 12.17 10.00 -7.21
N VAL A 136 11.33 9.52 -8.13
CA VAL A 136 11.17 10.11 -9.48
C VAL A 136 10.65 11.54 -9.39
N TYR A 137 9.64 11.78 -8.55
CA TYR A 137 9.10 13.13 -8.31
C TYR A 137 10.18 14.09 -7.84
N PHE A 138 10.96 13.75 -6.83
CA PHE A 138 12.03 14.63 -6.35
C PHE A 138 13.14 14.82 -7.37
N TRP A 139 13.51 13.78 -8.11
CA TRP A 139 14.48 13.90 -9.18
C TRP A 139 14.05 14.91 -10.26
N LEU A 140 12.79 14.84 -10.69
CA LEU A 140 12.23 15.79 -11.64
C LEU A 140 12.13 17.20 -11.05
N MET A 141 11.65 17.33 -9.82
CA MET A 141 11.53 18.61 -9.12
C MET A 141 12.87 19.29 -8.96
N PHE A 142 13.91 18.57 -8.53
CA PHE A 142 15.24 19.14 -8.39
C PHE A 142 15.82 19.60 -9.74
N ARG A 143 15.58 18.86 -10.81
CA ARG A 143 15.94 19.30 -12.16
C ARG A 143 15.23 20.60 -12.58
N LEU A 144 13.95 20.73 -12.28
CA LEU A 144 13.18 21.94 -12.55
C LEU A 144 13.69 23.12 -11.72
N ILE A 145 13.95 22.92 -10.44
CA ILE A 145 14.48 23.92 -9.53
C ILE A 145 15.84 24.44 -10.02
N GLU A 146 16.74 23.55 -10.45
CA GLU A 146 18.05 23.96 -11.02
C GLU A 146 17.90 24.75 -12.33
N ARG A 147 16.95 24.35 -13.16
CA ARG A 147 16.74 24.99 -14.46
C ARG A 147 16.12 26.40 -14.34
N TYR A 148 15.20 26.60 -13.43
CA TYR A 148 14.40 27.83 -13.33
C TYR A 148 14.69 28.67 -12.10
N GLY A 149 15.34 28.13 -11.10
CA GLY A 149 15.71 28.86 -9.89
C GLY A 149 16.79 29.92 -10.17
N ARG A 150 16.51 31.17 -9.74
CA ARG A 150 17.40 32.31 -9.99
C ARG A 150 18.47 32.51 -8.92
N THR A 151 18.18 32.10 -7.69
CA THR A 151 19.07 32.26 -6.54
C THR A 151 19.18 30.95 -5.76
N ASP A 152 20.34 30.71 -5.14
CA ASP A 152 20.56 29.48 -4.37
C ASP A 152 19.63 29.38 -3.16
N GLY A 153 19.35 30.49 -2.46
CA GLY A 153 18.40 30.52 -1.36
C GLY A 153 16.99 30.22 -1.81
N GLY A 154 16.56 30.75 -2.98
CA GLY A 154 15.26 30.41 -3.56
C GLY A 154 15.14 28.95 -3.96
N ARG A 155 16.19 28.39 -4.58
CA ARG A 155 16.25 26.94 -4.93
C ARG A 155 16.11 26.07 -3.69
N LEU A 156 16.82 26.40 -2.63
CA LEU A 156 16.80 25.67 -1.38
C LEU A 156 15.42 25.72 -0.71
N LEU A 157 14.81 26.90 -0.66
CA LEU A 157 13.48 27.09 -0.09
C LEU A 157 12.41 26.26 -0.82
N VAL A 158 12.41 26.32 -2.16
CA VAL A 158 11.46 25.56 -2.98
C VAL A 158 11.70 24.05 -2.85
N ALA A 159 12.96 23.61 -2.83
CA ALA A 159 13.29 22.20 -2.64
C ALA A 159 12.83 21.70 -1.28
N ALA A 160 13.09 22.42 -0.20
CA ALA A 160 12.62 22.08 1.15
C ALA A 160 11.10 22.07 1.24
N GLY A 161 10.41 23.05 0.63
CA GLY A 161 8.96 23.09 0.54
C GLY A 161 8.37 21.89 -0.22
N ALA A 162 8.99 21.50 -1.34
CA ALA A 162 8.56 20.33 -2.10
C ALA A 162 8.75 19.03 -1.32
N VAL A 163 9.81 18.90 -0.53
CA VAL A 163 10.13 17.72 0.25
C VAL A 163 9.26 17.59 1.50
N TYR A 164 9.17 18.64 2.30
CA TYR A 164 8.50 18.59 3.60
C TYR A 164 7.04 19.04 3.55
N GLY A 165 6.66 19.87 2.58
CA GLY A 165 5.28 20.31 2.39
C GLY A 165 4.33 19.19 1.96
N THR A 166 4.83 18.13 1.34
CA THR A 166 4.05 16.95 0.96
C THR A 166 3.86 15.94 2.10
N PHE A 167 4.60 16.07 3.21
CA PHE A 167 4.51 15.20 4.38
C PHE A 167 3.66 15.75 5.52
N LEU A 168 3.27 17.01 5.44
CA LEU A 168 2.51 17.67 6.50
C LEU A 168 0.98 17.66 6.26
N THR A 169 0.55 17.05 5.19
CA THR A 169 -0.85 16.78 4.87
C THR A 169 -1.14 15.28 4.92
#